data_04d3623220bb2502519df06b5990e27c
#
_entry.id   04d3623220bb2502519df06b5990e27c
#
_cell.length_a   1.000
_cell.length_b   1.000
_cell.length_c   1.000
_cell.angle_alpha   90.00
_cell.angle_beta   90.00
_cell.angle_gamma   90.00
#
_symmetry.space_group_name_H-M   'P 1'
#
loop_
_entity.id
_entity.type
_entity.pdbx_description
1 polymer ?
#
loop_
_entity_poly.entity_id
_entity_poly.type
_entity_poly.pdbx_seq_one_letter_code
_entity_poly.pdbx_strand_id
1 'polypeptide(L)'
;MKKGDQNIKIAATGTYDVTIDLENMTITLTGKVEYPEVIYAIGNVNGYSWSTSEGVVLTHTEDGVYEGEFEIDNAENGFGYFQFATTLGDSWDAVNAGTRYGALEPDQLVEANTTYSMTNNWGGGSQSWKCVAGTCKVQVDIVNCTMQILEFTGVNAVEFDENAPVEYYNLQGVKVENPSNGTFIKVQGKKTTKVYIK
;
A
#
# COMPACT_ATOMS: atom_id res chain seq x y z
N MET A 1 -28.81 16.46 -22.99
CA MET A 1 -27.42 16.49 -22.51
C MET A 1 -27.27 17.66 -21.56
N LYS A 2 -26.99 17.44 -20.25
CA LYS A 2 -26.65 18.56 -19.37
C LYS A 2 -25.23 19.01 -19.73
N LYS A 3 -25.06 20.27 -20.02
CA LYS A 3 -23.76 20.93 -20.18
C LYS A 3 -23.03 20.79 -18.85
N GLY A 4 -22.16 19.80 -18.72
CA GLY A 4 -21.30 19.60 -17.56
C GLY A 4 -19.87 19.58 -18.04
N ASP A 5 -19.00 20.31 -17.38
CA ASP A 5 -17.56 20.40 -17.63
C ASP A 5 -16.82 19.08 -17.28
N GLN A 6 -17.38 17.94 -17.67
CA GLN A 6 -16.76 16.66 -17.39
C GLN A 6 -15.99 16.17 -18.61
N ASN A 7 -14.68 16.11 -18.47
CA ASN A 7 -13.79 15.49 -19.45
C ASN A 7 -13.95 13.96 -19.41
N ILE A 8 -13.86 13.35 -20.59
CA ILE A 8 -13.76 11.90 -20.70
C ILE A 8 -12.33 11.54 -20.26
N LYS A 9 -12.22 10.74 -19.22
CA LYS A 9 -10.93 10.18 -18.78
C LYS A 9 -10.66 8.92 -19.58
N ILE A 10 -9.45 8.82 -20.12
CA ILE A 10 -8.91 7.61 -20.76
C ILE A 10 -7.92 7.00 -19.76
N ALA A 11 -8.15 5.76 -19.37
CA ALA A 11 -7.40 5.09 -18.30
C ALA A 11 -5.97 4.72 -18.70
N ALA A 12 -5.66 4.66 -19.99
CA ALA A 12 -4.35 4.29 -20.47
C ALA A 12 -3.90 5.15 -21.64
N THR A 13 -2.61 5.36 -21.77
CA THR A 13 -2.00 6.05 -22.91
C THR A 13 -2.07 5.15 -24.15
N GLY A 14 -2.31 5.74 -25.30
CA GLY A 14 -2.37 4.98 -26.56
C GLY A 14 -2.88 5.82 -27.71
N THR A 15 -2.88 5.23 -28.90
CA THR A 15 -3.51 5.81 -30.09
C THR A 15 -4.90 5.23 -30.25
N TYR A 16 -5.90 6.10 -30.31
CA TYR A 16 -7.30 5.71 -30.35
C TYR A 16 -7.98 6.27 -31.60
N ASP A 17 -8.74 5.42 -32.29
CA ASP A 17 -9.76 5.85 -33.22
C ASP A 17 -11.01 6.21 -32.42
N VAL A 18 -11.48 7.44 -32.60
CA VAL A 18 -12.66 7.97 -31.88
C VAL A 18 -13.83 8.03 -32.84
N THR A 19 -14.88 7.28 -32.54
CA THR A 19 -16.16 7.38 -33.25
C THR A 19 -17.19 8.03 -32.36
N ILE A 20 -17.82 9.11 -32.86
CA ILE A 20 -18.88 9.83 -32.14
C ILE A 20 -20.19 9.60 -32.88
N ASP A 21 -21.14 8.97 -32.22
CA ASP A 21 -22.52 8.81 -32.72
C ASP A 21 -23.40 9.84 -32.02
N LEU A 22 -23.79 10.85 -32.77
CA LEU A 22 -24.63 11.95 -32.27
C LEU A 22 -26.11 11.57 -32.15
N GLU A 23 -26.55 10.55 -32.88
CA GLU A 23 -27.94 10.09 -32.81
C GLU A 23 -28.17 9.30 -31.49
N ASN A 24 -27.25 8.41 -31.19
CA ASN A 24 -27.32 7.60 -29.97
C ASN A 24 -26.56 8.21 -28.78
N MET A 25 -25.93 9.36 -28.99
CA MET A 25 -25.14 10.09 -27.97
C MET A 25 -24.05 9.20 -27.35
N THR A 26 -23.37 8.39 -28.16
CA THR A 26 -22.30 7.49 -27.72
C THR A 26 -20.94 7.88 -28.30
N ILE A 27 -19.89 7.60 -27.54
CA ILE A 27 -18.50 7.71 -27.98
C ILE A 27 -17.88 6.31 -27.87
N THR A 28 -17.33 5.83 -28.97
CA THR A 28 -16.59 4.58 -29.00
C THR A 28 -15.12 4.89 -29.24
N LEU A 29 -14.26 4.33 -28.40
CA LEU A 29 -12.81 4.38 -28.55
C LEU A 29 -12.32 3.00 -28.97
N THR A 30 -11.64 2.92 -30.10
CA THR A 30 -10.98 1.70 -30.60
C THR A 30 -9.52 2.02 -30.79
N GLY A 31 -8.62 1.18 -30.30
CA GLY A 31 -7.18 1.40 -30.43
C GLY A 31 -6.37 0.44 -29.59
N LYS A 32 -5.06 0.50 -29.76
CA LYS A 32 -4.12 -0.26 -28.93
C LYS A 32 -3.82 0.57 -27.69
N VAL A 33 -4.18 0.06 -26.53
CA VAL A 33 -3.75 0.59 -25.26
C VAL A 33 -2.29 0.26 -25.06
N GLU A 34 -1.47 1.25 -24.73
CA GLU A 34 -0.08 1.06 -24.36
C GLU A 34 0.04 1.21 -22.83
N TYR A 35 0.42 0.13 -22.18
CA TYR A 35 0.67 0.13 -20.75
C TYR A 35 2.16 0.40 -20.49
N PRO A 36 2.53 1.06 -19.37
CA PRO A 36 3.92 1.17 -18.95
C PRO A 36 4.56 -0.22 -18.85
N GLU A 37 5.82 -0.35 -19.25
CA GLU A 37 6.56 -1.62 -19.08
C GLU A 37 6.78 -1.96 -17.60
N VAL A 38 6.86 -0.92 -16.76
CA VAL A 38 7.02 -1.04 -15.32
C VAL A 38 6.19 0.02 -14.60
N ILE A 39 5.81 -0.26 -13.37
CA ILE A 39 5.35 0.72 -12.38
C ILE A 39 6.23 0.61 -11.14
N TYR A 40 6.12 1.54 -10.23
CA TYR A 40 7.00 1.64 -9.07
C TYR A 40 6.18 1.64 -7.78
N ALA A 41 6.56 0.80 -6.82
CA ALA A 41 6.13 0.99 -5.45
C ALA A 41 6.98 2.10 -4.82
N ILE A 42 6.32 3.09 -4.24
CA ILE A 42 6.91 4.24 -3.57
C ILE A 42 6.34 4.37 -2.15
N GLY A 43 7.12 4.96 -1.25
CA GLY A 43 6.72 5.10 0.15
C GLY A 43 7.80 4.62 1.11
N ASN A 44 7.38 4.02 2.21
CA ASN A 44 8.28 3.37 3.16
C ASN A 44 8.60 1.96 2.66
N VAL A 45 9.35 1.87 1.59
CA VAL A 45 9.68 0.61 0.91
C VAL A 45 11.18 0.53 0.65
N ASN A 46 11.81 -0.62 0.93
CA ASN A 46 13.23 -0.91 0.67
C ASN A 46 14.20 0.19 1.14
N GLY A 47 13.87 0.94 2.20
CA GLY A 47 14.68 2.04 2.71
C GLY A 47 14.52 3.37 1.96
N TYR A 48 13.69 3.46 0.93
CA TYR A 48 13.58 4.67 0.08
C TYR A 48 12.84 5.84 0.74
N SER A 49 11.99 5.59 1.72
CA SER A 49 11.32 6.61 2.55
C SER A 49 10.74 7.80 1.78
N TRP A 50 9.77 7.53 0.88
CA TRP A 50 9.09 8.53 0.06
C TRP A 50 10.02 9.31 -0.90
N SER A 51 11.08 8.65 -1.38
CA SER A 51 11.90 9.20 -2.47
C SER A 51 11.06 9.41 -3.72
N THR A 52 11.33 10.49 -4.44
CA THR A 52 10.69 10.76 -5.74
C THR A 52 11.46 10.13 -6.89
N SER A 53 12.76 9.91 -6.70
CA SER A 53 13.67 9.34 -7.71
C SER A 53 13.95 7.85 -7.56
N GLU A 54 13.48 7.25 -6.47
CA GLU A 54 13.68 5.83 -6.15
C GLU A 54 12.34 5.16 -5.85
N GLY A 55 12.20 3.93 -6.28
CA GLY A 55 11.03 3.09 -6.05
C GLY A 55 11.31 1.66 -6.46
N VAL A 56 10.54 0.72 -5.93
CA VAL A 56 10.70 -0.69 -6.30
C VAL A 56 9.93 -0.97 -7.57
N VAL A 57 10.61 -1.56 -8.54
CA VAL A 57 10.05 -1.89 -9.84
C VAL A 57 9.07 -3.06 -9.70
N LEU A 58 7.85 -2.87 -10.20
CA LEU A 58 6.91 -3.94 -10.51
C LEU A 58 6.92 -4.15 -12.02
N THR A 59 7.10 -5.40 -12.43
CA THR A 59 7.20 -5.77 -13.84
C THR A 59 5.84 -6.18 -14.39
N HIS A 60 5.65 -5.86 -15.66
CA HIS A 60 4.48 -6.22 -16.43
C HIS A 60 4.39 -7.74 -16.62
N THR A 61 3.30 -8.36 -16.22
CA THR A 61 3.07 -9.80 -16.39
C THR A 61 2.06 -10.09 -17.49
N GLU A 62 1.07 -9.22 -17.64
CA GLU A 62 0.08 -9.22 -18.72
C GLU A 62 -0.49 -7.81 -18.88
N ASP A 63 -1.28 -7.55 -19.91
CA ASP A 63 -1.76 -6.20 -20.26
C ASP A 63 -2.38 -5.46 -19.07
N GLY A 64 -1.62 -4.48 -18.54
CA GLY A 64 -2.02 -3.65 -17.40
C GLY A 64 -1.91 -4.31 -16.03
N VAL A 65 -1.33 -5.52 -15.93
CA VAL A 65 -1.09 -6.22 -14.65
C VAL A 65 0.40 -6.27 -14.35
N TYR A 66 0.76 -5.94 -13.12
CA TYR A 66 2.15 -5.84 -12.66
C TYR A 66 2.35 -6.63 -11.38
N GLU A 67 3.49 -7.27 -11.25
CA GLU A 67 3.90 -7.94 -10.02
C GLU A 67 5.27 -7.46 -9.56
N GLY A 68 5.46 -7.47 -8.26
CA GLY A 68 6.73 -7.19 -7.63
C GLY A 68 6.75 -7.57 -6.16
N GLU A 69 7.95 -7.67 -5.63
CA GLU A 69 8.19 -7.94 -4.22
C GLU A 69 9.02 -6.81 -3.61
N PHE A 70 8.65 -6.37 -2.43
CA PHE A 70 9.36 -5.33 -1.70
C PHE A 70 9.20 -5.47 -0.20
N GLU A 71 10.14 -4.90 0.52
CA GLU A 71 10.08 -4.77 1.97
C GLU A 71 9.30 -3.51 2.34
N ILE A 72 8.34 -3.64 3.24
CA ILE A 72 7.69 -2.52 3.93
C ILE A 72 8.55 -2.18 5.13
N ASP A 73 9.08 -0.98 5.16
CA ASP A 73 9.89 -0.49 6.26
C ASP A 73 9.03 -0.18 7.49
N ASN A 74 9.59 -0.37 8.68
CA ASN A 74 8.95 0.08 9.91
C ASN A 74 9.12 1.60 10.06
N ALA A 75 8.19 2.36 9.53
CA ALA A 75 8.18 3.82 9.64
C ALA A 75 7.52 4.29 10.94
N GLU A 76 6.46 3.61 11.39
CA GLU A 76 5.74 3.96 12.62
C GLU A 76 5.07 2.75 13.25
N ASN A 77 5.45 2.44 14.49
CA ASN A 77 4.80 1.40 15.33
C ASN A 77 4.64 0.02 14.67
N GLY A 78 5.59 -0.37 13.81
CA GLY A 78 5.55 -1.65 13.11
C GLY A 78 4.82 -1.61 11.77
N PHE A 79 4.49 -0.41 11.27
CA PHE A 79 3.83 -0.20 10.00
C PHE A 79 4.65 0.70 9.07
N GLY A 80 4.48 0.50 7.79
CA GLY A 80 4.91 1.42 6.75
C GLY A 80 3.76 1.75 5.80
N TYR A 81 4.01 2.72 4.91
CA TYR A 81 3.01 3.28 4.01
C TYR A 81 3.52 3.25 2.58
N PHE A 82 2.66 2.92 1.63
CA PHE A 82 3.08 2.84 0.23
C PHE A 82 1.96 3.24 -0.75
N GLN A 83 2.37 3.48 -1.97
CA GLN A 83 1.55 3.76 -3.14
C GLN A 83 2.24 3.20 -4.38
N PHE A 84 1.60 3.29 -5.56
CA PHE A 84 2.26 3.01 -6.82
C PHE A 84 2.28 4.25 -7.71
N ALA A 85 3.32 4.34 -8.55
CA ALA A 85 3.47 5.41 -9.52
C ALA A 85 3.94 4.85 -10.86
N THR A 86 3.51 5.47 -11.94
CA THR A 86 3.98 5.10 -13.30
C THR A 86 5.28 5.82 -13.66
N THR A 87 5.67 6.82 -12.91
CA THR A 87 6.82 7.68 -13.20
C THR A 87 7.56 8.04 -11.91
N LEU A 88 8.88 8.04 -11.97
CA LEU A 88 9.77 8.63 -10.96
C LEU A 88 10.41 9.90 -11.50
N GLY A 89 11.03 10.70 -10.66
CA GLY A 89 11.75 11.91 -11.07
C GLY A 89 12.33 12.68 -9.88
N ASP A 90 12.93 13.82 -10.17
CA ASP A 90 13.66 14.63 -9.18
C ASP A 90 12.74 15.44 -8.24
N SER A 91 11.44 15.38 -8.45
CA SER A 91 10.46 16.11 -7.66
C SER A 91 9.09 15.42 -7.66
N TRP A 92 8.23 15.80 -6.72
CA TRP A 92 6.84 15.34 -6.72
C TRP A 92 6.06 15.79 -7.96
N ASP A 93 6.40 16.92 -8.56
CA ASP A 93 5.76 17.35 -9.81
C ASP A 93 6.10 16.38 -10.95
N ALA A 94 7.32 15.87 -11.00
CA ALA A 94 7.73 14.87 -11.99
C ALA A 94 7.00 13.53 -11.75
N VAL A 95 6.87 13.07 -10.52
CA VAL A 95 6.09 11.86 -10.17
C VAL A 95 4.61 12.05 -10.49
N ASN A 96 4.06 13.23 -10.21
CA ASN A 96 2.66 13.56 -10.46
C ASN A 96 2.36 13.85 -11.95
N ALA A 97 3.36 14.02 -12.79
CA ALA A 97 3.17 14.08 -14.26
C ALA A 97 2.69 12.72 -14.81
N GLY A 98 2.96 11.62 -14.13
CA GLY A 98 2.38 10.31 -14.38
C GLY A 98 1.09 10.06 -13.57
N THR A 99 0.70 8.80 -13.52
CA THR A 99 -0.44 8.35 -12.71
C THR A 99 0.05 7.77 -11.39
N ARG A 100 -0.60 8.15 -10.30
CA ARG A 100 -0.41 7.54 -8.99
C ARG A 100 -1.63 6.72 -8.60
N TYR A 101 -1.37 5.52 -8.12
CA TYR A 101 -2.38 4.61 -7.61
C TYR A 101 -2.23 4.49 -6.10
N GLY A 102 -3.32 4.59 -5.39
CA GLY A 102 -3.30 4.54 -3.94
C GLY A 102 -4.62 4.07 -3.35
N ALA A 103 -4.71 4.06 -2.03
CA ALA A 103 -5.90 3.68 -1.31
C ALA A 103 -7.08 4.62 -1.60
N LEU A 104 -8.30 4.14 -1.37
CA LEU A 104 -9.51 4.96 -1.41
C LEU A 104 -9.62 5.83 -0.16
N GLU A 105 -9.17 5.33 0.98
CA GLU A 105 -9.23 6.00 2.27
C GLU A 105 -7.81 6.18 2.83
N PRO A 106 -7.56 7.24 3.62
CA PRO A 106 -6.28 7.44 4.27
C PRO A 106 -5.88 6.24 5.15
N ASP A 107 -4.62 5.84 5.06
CA ASP A 107 -4.01 4.80 5.89
C ASP A 107 -4.80 3.48 5.92
N GLN A 108 -5.44 3.15 4.81
CA GLN A 108 -6.18 1.90 4.67
C GLN A 108 -5.26 0.70 4.93
N LEU A 109 -5.54 -0.03 6.02
CA LEU A 109 -4.76 -1.22 6.38
C LEU A 109 -5.01 -2.33 5.37
N VAL A 110 -3.92 -2.96 4.93
CA VAL A 110 -3.98 -4.06 3.98
C VAL A 110 -3.50 -5.38 4.59
N GLU A 111 -4.13 -6.47 4.15
CA GLU A 111 -3.88 -7.83 4.57
C GLU A 111 -3.63 -8.73 3.37
N ALA A 112 -2.89 -9.82 3.59
CA ALA A 112 -2.63 -10.79 2.53
C ALA A 112 -3.92 -11.45 2.00
N ASN A 113 -3.90 -11.84 0.73
CA ASN A 113 -5.00 -12.52 0.03
C ASN A 113 -6.31 -11.71 -0.06
N THR A 114 -6.22 -10.39 0.10
CA THR A 114 -7.37 -9.48 -0.02
C THR A 114 -7.15 -8.54 -1.20
N THR A 115 -8.19 -8.38 -2.03
CA THR A 115 -8.17 -7.44 -3.15
C THR A 115 -8.73 -6.10 -2.71
N TYR A 116 -8.00 -5.03 -3.01
CA TYR A 116 -8.34 -3.66 -2.69
C TYR A 116 -8.56 -2.85 -3.97
N SER A 117 -9.61 -2.04 -4.00
CA SER A 117 -9.78 -1.04 -5.05
C SER A 117 -8.79 0.09 -4.88
N MET A 118 -8.32 0.65 -5.98
CA MET A 118 -7.39 1.77 -6.00
C MET A 118 -8.03 3.04 -6.55
N THR A 119 -7.55 4.19 -6.07
CA THR A 119 -7.69 5.42 -6.83
C THR A 119 -6.64 5.47 -7.93
N ASN A 120 -7.00 6.13 -9.03
CA ASN A 120 -6.05 6.45 -10.09
C ASN A 120 -6.04 7.98 -10.23
N ASN A 121 -5.06 8.63 -9.67
CA ASN A 121 -4.96 10.08 -9.67
C ASN A 121 -3.81 10.53 -10.58
N TRP A 122 -4.20 11.12 -11.71
CA TRP A 122 -3.27 11.83 -12.54
C TRP A 122 -3.10 13.27 -12.01
N GLY A 123 -1.85 13.67 -11.78
CA GLY A 123 -1.51 15.03 -11.34
C GLY A 123 -1.78 15.34 -9.87
N GLY A 124 -1.99 14.34 -9.00
CA GLY A 124 -2.28 14.65 -7.61
C GLY A 124 -2.19 13.50 -6.63
N GLY A 125 -2.37 13.83 -5.35
CA GLY A 125 -2.20 12.92 -4.24
C GLY A 125 -3.22 11.78 -4.21
N SER A 126 -2.71 10.56 -4.17
CA SER A 126 -3.45 9.38 -3.74
C SER A 126 -3.29 9.20 -2.24
N GLN A 127 -4.23 8.52 -1.59
CA GLN A 127 -4.06 8.08 -0.20
C GLN A 127 -3.11 6.89 -0.15
N SER A 128 -2.41 6.72 0.97
CA SER A 128 -1.50 5.61 1.17
C SER A 128 -2.22 4.40 1.73
N TRP A 129 -1.76 3.21 1.31
CA TRP A 129 -2.03 2.02 2.11
C TRP A 129 -1.09 1.96 3.29
N LYS A 130 -1.59 1.41 4.38
CA LYS A 130 -0.85 1.05 5.57
C LYS A 130 -0.66 -0.46 5.60
N CYS A 131 0.57 -0.91 5.78
CA CYS A 131 0.90 -2.33 5.87
C CYS A 131 1.84 -2.59 7.04
N VAL A 132 1.74 -3.75 7.64
CA VAL A 132 2.71 -4.22 8.64
C VAL A 132 4.09 -4.31 8.00
N ALA A 133 5.13 -3.91 8.74
CA ALA A 133 6.51 -4.02 8.26
C ALA A 133 6.90 -5.48 7.96
N GLY A 134 7.57 -5.70 6.83
CA GLY A 134 7.97 -7.01 6.34
C GLY A 134 7.95 -7.11 4.83
N THR A 135 8.32 -8.25 4.27
CA THR A 135 8.34 -8.46 2.82
C THR A 135 6.94 -8.79 2.31
N CYS A 136 6.51 -8.12 1.26
CA CYS A 136 5.26 -8.42 0.58
C CYS A 136 5.46 -8.57 -0.93
N LYS A 137 4.74 -9.52 -1.51
CA LYS A 137 4.57 -9.66 -2.96
C LYS A 137 3.18 -9.17 -3.33
N VAL A 138 3.12 -8.29 -4.32
CA VAL A 138 1.87 -7.65 -4.74
C VAL A 138 1.59 -7.90 -6.21
N GLN A 139 0.31 -7.90 -6.55
CA GLN A 139 -0.19 -7.79 -7.92
C GLN A 139 -1.02 -6.51 -8.02
N VAL A 140 -0.78 -5.74 -9.06
CA VAL A 140 -1.46 -4.46 -9.33
C VAL A 140 -2.07 -4.52 -10.72
N ASP A 141 -3.38 -4.40 -10.79
CA ASP A 141 -4.13 -4.31 -12.05
C ASP A 141 -4.57 -2.86 -12.25
N ILE A 142 -3.90 -2.16 -13.15
CA ILE A 142 -4.21 -0.76 -13.43
C ILE A 142 -5.43 -0.56 -14.33
N VAL A 143 -5.87 -1.61 -15.01
CA VAL A 143 -7.08 -1.60 -15.85
C VAL A 143 -8.32 -1.62 -14.98
N ASN A 144 -8.36 -2.54 -14.04
CA ASN A 144 -9.47 -2.70 -13.10
C ASN A 144 -9.33 -1.83 -11.85
N CYS A 145 -8.21 -1.11 -11.72
CA CYS A 145 -7.86 -0.32 -10.55
C CYS A 145 -7.95 -1.13 -9.26
N THR A 146 -7.25 -2.27 -9.23
CA THR A 146 -7.19 -3.15 -8.06
C THR A 146 -5.75 -3.53 -7.69
N MET A 147 -5.53 -3.79 -6.41
CA MET A 147 -4.28 -4.29 -5.86
C MET A 147 -4.58 -5.45 -4.93
N GLN A 148 -3.74 -6.47 -4.96
CA GLN A 148 -3.76 -7.59 -4.05
C GLN A 148 -2.37 -7.87 -3.49
N ILE A 149 -2.28 -8.12 -2.18
CA ILE A 149 -1.07 -8.69 -1.59
C ILE A 149 -1.17 -10.21 -1.72
N LEU A 150 -0.30 -10.79 -2.57
CA LEU A 150 -0.28 -12.22 -2.85
C LEU A 150 0.36 -13.01 -1.71
N GLU A 151 1.49 -12.50 -1.21
CA GLU A 151 2.27 -13.10 -0.15
C GLU A 151 2.75 -12.03 0.82
N PHE A 152 2.81 -12.38 2.09
CA PHE A 152 3.31 -11.51 3.13
C PHE A 152 4.10 -12.31 4.17
N THR A 153 5.33 -11.88 4.44
CA THR A 153 6.24 -12.50 5.42
C THR A 153 6.64 -11.51 6.53
N GLY A 154 5.68 -10.72 6.99
CA GLY A 154 5.87 -9.81 8.12
C GLY A 154 5.47 -10.46 9.44
N VAL A 155 6.11 -10.06 10.51
CA VAL A 155 5.59 -10.31 11.85
C VAL A 155 4.43 -9.32 12.03
N ASN A 156 3.20 -9.82 12.09
CA ASN A 156 2.07 -8.96 12.47
C ASN A 156 2.46 -8.13 13.68
N ALA A 157 2.37 -6.82 13.57
CA ALA A 157 2.52 -5.96 14.73
C ALA A 157 1.51 -6.49 15.76
N VAL A 158 2.02 -6.95 16.89
CA VAL A 158 1.17 -7.48 17.95
C VAL A 158 0.27 -6.34 18.38
N GLU A 159 -1.02 -6.40 18.05
CA GLU A 159 -1.97 -5.42 18.53
C GLU A 159 -1.82 -5.30 20.05
N PHE A 160 -1.39 -4.14 20.49
CA PHE A 160 -1.22 -3.86 21.89
C PHE A 160 -2.58 -3.47 22.46
N ASP A 161 -3.24 -4.44 23.07
CA ASP A 161 -4.44 -4.15 23.87
C ASP A 161 -4.03 -3.56 25.22
N GLU A 162 -4.11 -2.24 25.33
CA GLU A 162 -3.81 -1.52 26.57
C GLU A 162 -4.75 -1.92 27.71
N ASN A 163 -5.93 -2.46 27.42
CA ASN A 163 -6.91 -2.90 28.38
C ASN A 163 -6.76 -4.38 28.77
N ALA A 164 -5.87 -5.12 28.11
CA ALA A 164 -5.62 -6.51 28.46
C ALA A 164 -5.05 -6.62 29.89
N PRO A 165 -5.47 -7.61 30.67
CA PRO A 165 -4.95 -7.82 32.02
C PRO A 165 -3.44 -8.03 31.99
N VAL A 166 -2.75 -7.39 32.95
CA VAL A 166 -1.30 -7.53 33.11
C VAL A 166 -0.99 -8.76 33.95
N GLU A 167 -0.15 -9.63 33.45
CA GLU A 167 0.37 -10.78 34.16
C GLU A 167 1.88 -10.71 34.29
N TYR A 168 2.40 -11.21 35.38
CA TYR A 168 3.84 -11.28 35.62
C TYR A 168 4.30 -12.72 35.78
N TYR A 169 5.49 -13.02 35.23
CA TYR A 169 6.13 -14.32 35.32
C TYR A 169 7.57 -14.13 35.78
N ASN A 170 8.08 -15.07 36.59
CA ASN A 170 9.51 -15.09 36.89
C ASN A 170 10.31 -15.58 35.67
N LEU A 171 11.66 -15.58 35.76
CA LEU A 171 12.50 -15.99 34.65
C LEU A 171 12.44 -17.52 34.36
N GLN A 172 11.78 -18.29 35.22
CA GLN A 172 11.50 -19.72 35.03
C GLN A 172 10.13 -19.97 34.39
N GLY A 173 9.39 -18.88 34.06
CA GLY A 173 8.05 -18.97 33.43
C GLY A 173 6.91 -19.24 34.41
N VAL A 174 7.13 -19.14 35.71
CA VAL A 174 6.08 -19.32 36.73
C VAL A 174 5.38 -18.00 36.97
N LYS A 175 4.04 -17.99 36.93
CA LYS A 175 3.21 -16.81 37.20
C LYS A 175 3.40 -16.31 38.63
N VAL A 176 3.50 -14.99 38.78
CA VAL A 176 3.72 -14.30 40.06
C VAL A 176 2.60 -13.27 40.26
N GLU A 177 1.78 -13.46 41.28
CA GLU A 177 0.63 -12.56 41.52
C GLU A 177 1.05 -11.20 42.09
N ASN A 178 2.07 -11.17 42.96
CA ASN A 178 2.58 -9.94 43.59
C ASN A 178 4.10 -9.80 43.35
N PRO A 179 4.48 -9.32 42.18
CA PRO A 179 5.91 -9.18 41.85
C PRO A 179 6.55 -8.07 42.68
N SER A 180 7.66 -8.34 43.35
CA SER A 180 8.43 -7.38 44.13
C SER A 180 9.92 -7.70 44.09
N ASN A 181 10.77 -6.64 44.11
CA ASN A 181 12.22 -6.73 44.20
C ASN A 181 12.87 -7.77 43.24
N GLY A 182 12.70 -7.59 41.94
CA GLY A 182 13.31 -8.50 40.98
C GLY A 182 12.99 -8.23 39.54
N THR A 183 13.53 -9.12 38.71
CA THR A 183 13.28 -9.08 37.26
C THR A 183 12.18 -10.07 36.90
N PHE A 184 11.18 -9.58 36.20
CA PHE A 184 10.00 -10.33 35.77
C PHE A 184 9.74 -10.16 34.26
N ILE A 185 8.99 -11.09 33.69
CA ILE A 185 8.40 -10.97 32.37
C ILE A 185 6.96 -10.46 32.57
N LYS A 186 6.71 -9.25 32.14
CA LYS A 186 5.35 -8.66 32.08
C LYS A 186 4.70 -9.08 30.76
N VAL A 187 3.52 -9.69 30.82
CA VAL A 187 2.68 -10.06 29.68
C VAL A 187 1.41 -9.22 29.77
N GLN A 188 1.06 -8.53 28.68
CA GLN A 188 -0.18 -7.79 28.56
C GLN A 188 -0.76 -8.01 27.15
N GLY A 189 -1.84 -8.75 27.05
CA GLY A 189 -2.34 -9.26 25.78
C GLY A 189 -1.24 -10.14 25.10
N LYS A 190 -0.88 -9.77 23.88
CA LYS A 190 0.20 -10.44 23.13
C LYS A 190 1.59 -9.84 23.37
N LYS A 191 1.70 -8.73 24.10
CA LYS A 191 2.98 -8.05 24.37
C LYS A 191 3.68 -8.64 25.57
N THR A 192 4.94 -8.99 25.38
CA THR A 192 5.81 -9.49 26.44
C THR A 192 6.98 -8.54 26.64
N THR A 193 7.25 -8.14 27.87
CA THR A 193 8.32 -7.17 28.18
C THR A 193 9.07 -7.61 29.45
N LYS A 194 10.40 -7.54 29.43
CA LYS A 194 11.22 -7.74 30.63
C LYS A 194 11.18 -6.46 31.47
N VAL A 195 10.79 -6.57 32.72
CA VAL A 195 10.67 -5.43 33.66
C VAL A 195 11.44 -5.71 34.95
N TYR A 196 11.95 -4.65 35.55
CA TYR A 196 12.50 -4.71 36.92
C TYR A 196 11.58 -3.95 37.85
N ILE A 197 11.12 -4.62 38.88
CA ILE A 197 10.23 -4.04 39.91
C ILE A 197 11.08 -3.85 41.17
N LYS A 198 11.04 -2.65 41.73
CA LYS A 198 11.71 -2.27 42.98
C LYS A 198 10.80 -2.56 44.18
#